data_95803ec5197166031d66918c4ae3e455
#
_entry.id   95803ec5197166031d66918c4ae3e455
#
_cell.length_a   1.000
_cell.length_b   1.000
_cell.length_c   1.000
_cell.angle_alpha   90.00
_cell.angle_beta   90.00
_cell.angle_gamma   90.00
#
_symmetry.space_group_name_H-M   'P 1'
#
loop_
_entity.id
_entity.type
_entity.pdbx_description
1 polymer ?
#
loop_
_entity_poly.entity_id
_entity_poly.type
_entity_poly.pdbx_seq_one_letter_code
_entity_poly.pdbx_strand_id
1 'polypeptide(L)'
;MKINILITGMPKSGKSTLLGKIIQKFENRVGFITNEVRKGGERIGFEIETNAGEKSMLANIEFKTDFKVSKYYVDIENLDLMISKVENFNQNDILFLDEIGQMELFSEKFKVLVEKYLDSTNICVATLSKIYSDKFIEDIKKRKDILLIEITEENRYEKEKYIETLLSEITKNNH
;
A
#
# COMPACT_ATOMS: atom_id res chain seq x y z
N MET A 1 -9.61 15.97 13.25
CA MET A 1 -8.74 14.86 13.70
C MET A 1 -8.29 14.10 12.46
N LYS A 2 -6.99 13.92 12.27
CA LYS A 2 -6.45 13.17 11.14
C LYS A 2 -6.69 11.67 11.33
N ILE A 3 -7.10 10.97 10.29
CA ILE A 3 -7.28 9.52 10.27
C ILE A 3 -6.58 8.96 9.03
N ASN A 4 -5.70 7.98 9.23
CA ASN A 4 -5.15 7.16 8.17
C ASN A 4 -6.04 5.92 8.02
N ILE A 5 -6.23 5.45 6.80
CA ILE A 5 -7.09 4.30 6.48
C ILE A 5 -6.22 3.13 6.05
N LEU A 6 -6.26 2.03 6.80
CA LEU A 6 -5.60 0.79 6.43
C LEU A 6 -6.64 -0.27 6.08
N ILE A 7 -6.52 -0.81 4.87
CA ILE A 7 -7.39 -1.86 4.34
C ILE A 7 -6.69 -3.20 4.53
N THR A 8 -7.27 -4.11 5.29
CA THR A 8 -6.75 -5.46 5.50
C THR A 8 -7.74 -6.51 5.03
N GLY A 9 -7.30 -7.74 4.93
CA GLY A 9 -8.11 -8.88 4.50
C GLY A 9 -7.23 -10.02 4.00
N MET A 10 -7.81 -11.18 3.81
CA MET A 10 -7.11 -12.35 3.28
C MET A 10 -6.57 -12.09 1.87
N PRO A 11 -5.52 -12.81 1.43
CA PRO A 11 -5.10 -12.79 0.04
C PRO A 11 -6.30 -13.02 -0.90
N LYS A 12 -6.36 -12.30 -2.02
CA LYS A 12 -7.46 -12.33 -3.00
C LYS A 12 -8.80 -11.77 -2.51
N SER A 13 -8.87 -11.12 -1.34
CA SER A 13 -10.09 -10.42 -0.90
C SER A 13 -10.40 -9.16 -1.72
N GLY A 14 -9.44 -8.69 -2.53
CA GLY A 14 -9.60 -7.52 -3.39
C GLY A 14 -9.07 -6.21 -2.80
N LYS A 15 -8.16 -6.27 -1.83
CA LYS A 15 -7.54 -5.08 -1.20
C LYS A 15 -6.91 -4.13 -2.21
N SER A 16 -6.02 -4.65 -3.05
CA SER A 16 -5.30 -3.86 -4.06
C SER A 16 -6.23 -3.26 -5.10
N THR A 17 -7.24 -4.04 -5.55
CA THR A 17 -8.26 -3.56 -6.48
C THR A 17 -9.08 -2.43 -5.86
N LEU A 18 -9.48 -2.57 -4.60
CA LEU A 18 -10.22 -1.55 -3.87
C LEU A 18 -9.40 -0.27 -3.70
N LEU A 19 -8.14 -0.40 -3.24
CA LEU A 19 -7.24 0.75 -3.11
C LEU A 19 -7.09 1.47 -4.46
N GLY A 20 -6.82 0.73 -5.54
CA GLY A 20 -6.65 1.29 -6.88
C GLY A 20 -7.88 2.11 -7.33
N LYS A 21 -9.10 1.60 -7.11
CA LYS A 21 -10.34 2.32 -7.44
C LYS A 21 -10.49 3.61 -6.62
N ILE A 22 -10.16 3.56 -5.34
CA ILE A 22 -10.30 4.70 -4.44
C ILE A 22 -9.33 5.81 -4.86
N ILE A 23 -8.04 5.50 -5.00
CA ILE A 23 -7.01 6.50 -5.28
C ILE A 23 -7.14 7.14 -6.65
N GLN A 24 -7.70 6.44 -7.65
CA GLN A 24 -7.93 7.00 -8.99
C GLN A 24 -8.88 8.20 -9.00
N LYS A 25 -9.70 8.36 -7.97
CA LYS A 25 -10.64 9.48 -7.82
C LYS A 25 -9.97 10.79 -7.39
N PHE A 26 -8.70 10.73 -6.99
CA PHE A 26 -7.94 11.89 -6.55
C PHE A 26 -6.87 12.24 -7.58
N GLU A 27 -6.89 13.48 -8.06
CA GLU A 27 -5.87 14.00 -8.99
C GLU A 27 -4.51 14.12 -8.29
N ASN A 28 -4.52 14.70 -7.08
CA ASN A 28 -3.33 14.89 -6.27
C ASN A 28 -3.13 13.67 -5.37
N ARG A 29 -2.24 12.78 -5.78
CA ARG A 29 -1.91 11.56 -5.06
C ARG A 29 -0.45 11.17 -5.24
N VAL A 30 0.15 10.60 -4.21
CA VAL A 30 1.55 10.14 -4.24
C VAL A 30 1.63 8.77 -3.55
N GLY A 31 2.29 7.84 -4.19
CA GLY A 31 2.49 6.49 -3.69
C GLY A 31 2.69 5.47 -4.79
N PHE A 32 2.57 4.22 -4.44
CA PHE A 32 2.66 3.12 -5.40
C PHE A 32 1.65 2.01 -5.11
N ILE A 33 1.34 1.26 -6.16
CA ILE A 33 0.60 0.00 -6.12
C ILE A 33 1.52 -1.15 -6.53
N THR A 34 1.12 -2.36 -6.13
CA THR A 34 1.81 -3.59 -6.53
C THR A 34 0.90 -4.40 -7.45
N ASN A 35 1.43 -4.76 -8.61
CA ASN A 35 0.75 -5.57 -9.63
C ASN A 35 1.35 -6.98 -9.68
N GLU A 36 0.52 -7.99 -9.90
CA GLU A 36 1.01 -9.33 -10.20
C GLU A 36 1.59 -9.40 -11.61
N VAL A 37 2.75 -10.03 -11.76
CA VAL A 37 3.35 -10.34 -13.06
C VAL A 37 3.12 -11.81 -13.37
N ARG A 38 2.50 -12.09 -14.52
CA ARG A 38 2.16 -13.45 -14.95
C ARG A 38 2.80 -13.81 -16.28
N LYS A 39 3.17 -15.08 -16.41
CA LYS A 39 3.67 -15.67 -17.65
C LYS A 39 2.98 -17.02 -17.85
N GLY A 40 2.32 -17.21 -19.01
CA GLY A 40 1.57 -18.43 -19.27
C GLY A 40 0.47 -18.73 -18.23
N GLY A 41 -0.15 -17.69 -17.66
CA GLY A 41 -1.17 -17.83 -16.63
C GLY A 41 -0.62 -18.03 -15.21
N GLU A 42 0.65 -18.36 -15.05
CA GLU A 42 1.30 -18.53 -13.76
C GLU A 42 1.85 -17.19 -13.24
N ARG A 43 1.65 -16.90 -11.96
CA ARG A 43 2.25 -15.75 -11.31
C ARG A 43 3.74 -15.99 -11.07
N ILE A 44 4.57 -15.16 -11.69
CA ILE A 44 6.03 -15.25 -11.61
C ILE A 44 6.66 -14.17 -10.74
N GLY A 45 5.92 -13.13 -10.39
CA GLY A 45 6.46 -12.02 -9.60
C GLY A 45 5.47 -10.91 -9.33
N PHE A 46 6.01 -9.81 -8.85
CA PHE A 46 5.30 -8.59 -8.51
C PHE A 46 6.06 -7.38 -9.01
N GLU A 47 5.33 -6.41 -9.51
CA GLU A 47 5.84 -5.14 -10.04
C GLU A 47 5.25 -3.98 -9.25
N ILE A 48 6.08 -3.03 -8.87
CA ILE A 48 5.65 -1.75 -8.28
C ILE A 48 5.39 -0.75 -9.41
N GLU A 49 4.30 -0.01 -9.28
CA GLU A 49 3.94 1.08 -10.17
C GLU A 49 3.62 2.33 -9.36
N THR A 50 4.35 3.44 -9.59
CA THR A 50 4.12 4.72 -8.93
C THR A 50 2.93 5.47 -9.53
N ASN A 51 2.45 6.51 -8.83
CA ASN A 51 1.43 7.42 -9.36
C ASN A 51 1.84 8.11 -10.68
N ALA A 52 3.12 8.22 -10.98
CA ALA A 52 3.65 8.76 -12.24
C ALA A 52 3.75 7.70 -13.36
N GLY A 53 3.38 6.45 -13.09
CA GLY A 53 3.45 5.35 -14.05
C GLY A 53 4.84 4.72 -14.21
N GLU A 54 5.79 5.06 -13.34
CA GLU A 54 7.11 4.41 -13.32
C GLU A 54 6.98 3.01 -12.71
N LYS A 55 7.66 2.04 -13.30
CA LYS A 55 7.55 0.62 -12.93
C LYS A 55 8.90 0.00 -12.61
N SER A 56 8.90 -0.92 -11.64
CA SER A 56 10.06 -1.75 -11.31
C SER A 56 9.63 -3.06 -10.67
N MET A 57 10.38 -4.13 -10.93
CA MET A 57 10.10 -5.43 -10.33
C MET A 57 10.43 -5.42 -8.84
N LEU A 58 9.45 -5.73 -8.00
CA LEU A 58 9.63 -5.93 -6.56
C LEU A 58 10.21 -7.31 -6.27
N ALA A 59 9.64 -8.34 -6.89
CA ALA A 59 10.01 -9.72 -6.62
C ALA A 59 9.77 -10.61 -7.84
N ASN A 60 10.57 -11.63 -7.99
CA ASN A 60 10.46 -12.61 -9.08
C ASN A 60 10.98 -13.98 -8.67
N ILE A 61 10.44 -15.05 -9.25
CA ILE A 61 10.88 -16.41 -9.02
C ILE A 61 12.30 -16.69 -9.57
N GLU A 62 12.73 -15.89 -10.54
CA GLU A 62 14.05 -16.05 -11.21
C GLU A 62 15.14 -15.18 -10.58
N PHE A 63 14.81 -14.27 -9.67
CA PHE A 63 15.81 -13.46 -8.99
C PHE A 63 16.69 -14.29 -8.06
N LYS A 64 17.88 -13.79 -7.79
CA LYS A 64 18.85 -14.41 -6.87
C LYS A 64 19.26 -13.39 -5.82
N THR A 65 18.39 -13.18 -4.84
CA THR A 65 18.62 -12.28 -3.72
C THR A 65 18.58 -13.04 -2.39
N ASP A 66 19.04 -12.43 -1.32
CA ASP A 66 19.02 -13.04 0.01
C ASP A 66 17.63 -12.98 0.68
N PHE A 67 16.68 -12.26 0.07
CA PHE A 67 15.36 -12.03 0.62
C PHE A 67 14.31 -12.84 -0.14
N LYS A 68 13.62 -13.73 0.55
CA LYS A 68 12.66 -14.66 -0.06
C LYS A 68 11.37 -14.73 0.73
N VAL A 69 10.26 -14.63 0.00
CA VAL A 69 8.91 -14.91 0.52
C VAL A 69 8.25 -15.94 -0.37
N SER A 70 7.90 -17.11 0.18
CA SER A 70 7.41 -18.25 -0.60
C SER A 70 8.42 -18.60 -1.71
N LYS A 71 8.01 -18.62 -2.98
CA LYS A 71 8.87 -18.89 -4.14
C LYS A 71 9.51 -17.64 -4.75
N TYR A 72 9.20 -16.44 -4.24
CA TYR A 72 9.64 -15.16 -4.81
C TYR A 72 10.85 -14.61 -4.09
N TYR A 73 11.84 -14.16 -4.84
CA TYR A 73 12.99 -13.43 -4.34
C TYR A 73 12.76 -11.93 -4.50
N VAL A 74 12.96 -11.19 -3.42
CA VAL A 74 12.66 -9.75 -3.34
C VAL A 74 13.91 -8.93 -3.69
N ASP A 75 13.74 -7.95 -4.56
CA ASP A 75 14.78 -6.99 -4.92
C ASP A 75 14.59 -5.70 -4.13
N ILE A 76 15.34 -5.55 -3.03
CA ILE A 76 15.27 -4.38 -2.16
C ILE A 76 15.82 -3.13 -2.86
N GLU A 77 16.81 -3.26 -3.72
CA GLU A 77 17.40 -2.12 -4.44
C GLU A 77 16.37 -1.50 -5.38
N ASN A 78 15.60 -2.33 -6.11
CA ASN A 78 14.49 -1.87 -6.92
C ASN A 78 13.41 -1.18 -6.08
N LEU A 79 13.04 -1.77 -4.95
CA LEU A 79 12.06 -1.18 -4.04
C LEU A 79 12.54 0.18 -3.51
N ASP A 80 13.78 0.27 -3.05
CA ASP A 80 14.37 1.50 -2.51
C ASP A 80 14.46 2.60 -3.56
N LEU A 81 14.74 2.24 -4.82
CA LEU A 81 14.70 3.17 -5.94
C LEU A 81 13.28 3.74 -6.15
N MET A 82 12.25 2.89 -6.11
CA MET A 82 10.86 3.31 -6.28
C MET A 82 10.38 4.17 -5.10
N ILE A 83 10.83 3.87 -3.87
CA ILE A 83 10.55 4.69 -2.70
C ILE A 83 11.06 6.12 -2.90
N SER A 84 12.25 6.31 -3.45
CA SER A 84 12.81 7.64 -3.72
C SER A 84 11.97 8.48 -4.69
N LYS A 85 11.09 7.85 -5.49
CA LYS A 85 10.17 8.53 -6.42
C LYS A 85 8.89 9.03 -5.74
N VAL A 86 8.55 8.49 -4.58
CA VAL A 86 7.28 8.79 -3.88
C VAL A 86 7.48 9.34 -2.46
N GLU A 87 8.71 9.56 -2.03
CA GLU A 87 9.00 10.09 -0.69
C GLU A 87 8.71 11.59 -0.53
N ASN A 88 8.58 12.33 -1.63
CA ASN A 88 8.25 13.74 -1.63
C ASN A 88 6.80 13.95 -2.08
N PHE A 89 6.06 14.72 -1.31
CA PHE A 89 4.64 15.01 -1.55
C PHE A 89 4.26 16.40 -1.05
N ASN A 90 3.16 16.93 -1.59
CA ASN A 90 2.61 18.23 -1.21
C ASN A 90 1.54 18.06 -0.11
N GLN A 91 1.20 19.14 0.56
CA GLN A 91 0.29 19.15 1.72
C GLN A 91 -1.10 18.54 1.45
N ASN A 92 -1.60 18.62 0.22
CA ASN A 92 -2.95 18.15 -0.13
C ASN A 92 -2.97 16.84 -0.92
N ASP A 93 -1.81 16.20 -1.10
CA ASP A 93 -1.74 14.92 -1.77
C ASP A 93 -2.39 13.81 -0.89
N ILE A 94 -3.13 12.93 -1.50
CA ILE A 94 -3.52 11.65 -0.88
C ILE A 94 -2.33 10.69 -1.02
N LEU A 95 -1.86 10.18 0.10
CA LEU A 95 -0.75 9.23 0.15
C LEU A 95 -1.29 7.80 0.09
N PHE A 96 -0.62 6.91 -0.64
CA PHE A 96 -1.07 5.53 -0.74
C PHE A 96 0.07 4.53 -0.89
N LEU A 97 -0.12 3.33 -0.33
CA LEU A 97 0.83 2.22 -0.42
C LEU A 97 0.07 0.89 -0.55
N ASP A 98 0.51 0.06 -1.47
CA ASP A 98 0.04 -1.31 -1.62
C ASP A 98 1.26 -2.23 -1.88
N GLU A 99 1.65 -3.00 -0.91
CA GLU A 99 1.07 -3.35 0.38
C GLU A 99 2.10 -3.09 1.51
N ILE A 100 1.64 -2.84 2.74
CA ILE A 100 2.48 -2.93 3.93
C ILE A 100 2.50 -4.41 4.34
N GLY A 101 3.47 -5.15 3.82
CA GLY A 101 3.56 -6.60 3.94
C GLY A 101 4.99 -7.12 4.03
N GLN A 102 5.13 -8.44 4.05
CA GLN A 102 6.40 -9.09 4.33
C GLN A 102 7.51 -8.72 3.32
N MET A 103 7.18 -8.65 2.03
CA MET A 103 8.18 -8.34 0.99
C MET A 103 8.74 -6.93 1.16
N GLU A 104 7.87 -5.95 1.36
CA GLU A 104 8.22 -4.54 1.47
C GLU A 104 8.98 -4.25 2.78
N LEU A 105 8.64 -4.96 3.85
CA LEU A 105 9.24 -4.76 5.17
C LEU A 105 10.68 -5.29 5.31
N PHE A 106 11.23 -5.95 4.29
CA PHE A 106 12.67 -6.17 4.21
C PHE A 106 13.46 -4.88 4.00
N SER A 107 12.83 -3.83 3.45
CA SER A 107 13.47 -2.52 3.24
C SER A 107 13.28 -1.62 4.47
N GLU A 108 14.39 -1.16 5.05
CA GLU A 108 14.34 -0.15 6.10
C GLU A 108 13.86 1.21 5.56
N LYS A 109 14.16 1.55 4.30
CA LYS A 109 13.62 2.75 3.65
C LYS A 109 12.10 2.69 3.52
N PHE A 110 11.54 1.52 3.28
CA PHE A 110 10.09 1.35 3.24
C PHE A 110 9.45 1.62 4.61
N LYS A 111 10.03 1.12 5.69
CA LYS A 111 9.53 1.40 7.04
C LYS A 111 9.55 2.90 7.33
N VAL A 112 10.63 3.59 6.97
CA VAL A 112 10.74 5.05 7.12
C VAL A 112 9.68 5.77 6.27
N LEU A 113 9.42 5.32 5.04
CA LEU A 113 8.36 5.89 4.19
C LEU A 113 6.98 5.72 4.84
N VAL A 114 6.67 4.52 5.35
CA VAL A 114 5.39 4.26 6.03
C VAL A 114 5.21 5.19 7.22
N GLU A 115 6.20 5.32 8.08
CA GLU A 115 6.16 6.24 9.22
C GLU A 115 5.99 7.69 8.76
N LYS A 116 6.75 8.14 7.77
CA LYS A 116 6.63 9.48 7.19
C LYS A 116 5.21 9.76 6.67
N TYR A 117 4.61 8.81 5.98
CA TYR A 117 3.25 8.94 5.46
C TYR A 117 2.23 9.01 6.59
N LEU A 118 2.34 8.08 7.55
CA LEU A 118 1.41 8.03 8.68
C LEU A 118 1.55 9.23 9.63
N ASP A 119 2.71 9.83 9.76
CA ASP A 119 2.98 10.97 10.65
C ASP A 119 2.71 12.33 9.98
N SER A 120 2.65 12.39 8.65
CA SER A 120 2.36 13.63 7.93
C SER A 120 0.94 14.15 8.23
N THR A 121 0.63 15.37 7.85
CA THR A 121 -0.74 15.91 7.92
C THR A 121 -1.66 15.41 6.82
N ASN A 122 -1.11 14.74 5.82
CA ASN A 122 -1.84 14.16 4.70
C ASN A 122 -2.64 12.92 5.13
N ILE A 123 -3.68 12.60 4.37
CA ILE A 123 -4.40 11.34 4.54
C ILE A 123 -3.60 10.25 3.84
N CYS A 124 -3.31 9.17 4.54
CA CYS A 124 -2.73 7.97 3.96
C CYS A 124 -3.78 6.86 3.87
N VAL A 125 -3.89 6.25 2.70
CA VAL A 125 -4.71 5.05 2.46
C VAL A 125 -3.78 3.94 1.99
N ALA A 126 -3.69 2.85 2.73
CA ALA A 126 -2.80 1.74 2.38
C ALA A 126 -3.46 0.39 2.60
N THR A 127 -2.92 -0.64 1.95
CA THR A 127 -3.26 -2.03 2.27
C THR A 127 -2.29 -2.57 3.31
N LEU A 128 -2.78 -3.43 4.19
CA LEU A 128 -2.01 -4.05 5.26
C LEU A 128 -2.19 -5.57 5.19
N SER A 129 -1.08 -6.30 5.22
CA SER A 129 -1.12 -7.76 5.25
C SER A 129 -1.89 -8.27 6.48
N LYS A 130 -2.77 -9.25 6.27
CA LYS A 130 -3.47 -9.94 7.35
C LYS A 130 -2.72 -11.19 7.82
N ILE A 131 -2.02 -11.85 6.92
CA ILE A 131 -1.37 -13.14 7.18
C ILE A 131 0.06 -13.01 7.73
N TYR A 132 0.72 -11.87 7.48
CA TYR A 132 2.03 -11.58 8.03
C TYR A 132 1.92 -10.52 9.12
N SER A 133 2.61 -10.72 10.22
CA SER A 133 2.74 -9.72 11.27
C SER A 133 4.14 -9.77 11.89
N ASP A 134 4.62 -8.61 12.26
CA ASP A 134 5.82 -8.41 13.04
C ASP A 134 5.59 -7.25 14.01
N LYS A 135 6.64 -6.87 14.76
CA LYS A 135 6.55 -5.76 15.70
C LYS A 135 6.14 -4.44 15.02
N PHE A 136 6.64 -4.16 13.81
CA PHE A 136 6.34 -2.93 13.07
C PHE A 136 4.85 -2.86 12.71
N ILE A 137 4.29 -3.93 12.16
CA ILE A 137 2.85 -4.02 11.85
C ILE A 137 2.00 -3.86 13.10
N GLU A 138 2.37 -4.53 14.20
CA GLU A 138 1.60 -4.44 15.45
C GLU A 138 1.65 -3.04 16.06
N ASP A 139 2.78 -2.34 15.95
CA ASP A 139 2.89 -0.96 16.41
C ASP A 139 2.03 0.00 15.55
N ILE A 140 1.98 -0.21 14.23
CA ILE A 140 1.06 0.53 13.35
C ILE A 140 -0.40 0.32 13.77
N LYS A 141 -0.82 -0.92 14.00
CA LYS A 141 -2.20 -1.23 14.39
C LYS A 141 -2.63 -0.58 15.72
N LYS A 142 -1.69 -0.31 16.62
CA LYS A 142 -1.96 0.34 17.92
C LYS A 142 -2.08 1.86 17.84
N ARG A 143 -1.76 2.46 16.72
CA ARG A 143 -1.85 3.92 16.54
C ARG A 143 -3.30 4.38 16.65
N LYS A 144 -3.52 5.50 17.36
CA LYS A 144 -4.86 6.08 17.55
C LYS A 144 -5.41 6.79 16.30
N ASP A 145 -4.54 7.10 15.35
CA ASP A 145 -4.86 7.77 14.09
C ASP A 145 -5.07 6.78 12.94
N ILE A 146 -5.17 5.48 13.22
CA ILE A 146 -5.44 4.43 12.24
C ILE A 146 -6.89 3.97 12.32
N LEU A 147 -7.58 4.00 11.18
CA LEU A 147 -8.81 3.28 10.95
C LEU A 147 -8.50 2.01 10.17
N LEU A 148 -8.55 0.86 10.85
CA LEU A 148 -8.32 -0.44 10.23
C LEU A 148 -9.66 -1.00 9.73
N ILE A 149 -9.75 -1.25 8.42
CA ILE A 149 -10.95 -1.77 7.76
C ILE A 149 -10.64 -3.15 7.17
N GLU A 150 -11.30 -4.17 7.68
CA GLU A 150 -11.19 -5.52 7.12
C GLU A 150 -12.21 -5.71 6.00
N ILE A 151 -11.73 -6.18 4.83
CA ILE A 151 -12.59 -6.54 3.70
C ILE A 151 -12.61 -8.04 3.45
N THR A 152 -13.77 -8.50 3.00
CA THR A 152 -14.05 -9.84 2.51
C THR A 152 -14.70 -9.75 1.13
N GLU A 153 -14.90 -10.86 0.45
CA GLU A 153 -15.64 -10.87 -0.82
C GLU A 153 -17.07 -10.35 -0.64
N GLU A 154 -17.71 -10.67 0.50
CA GLU A 154 -19.11 -10.28 0.77
C GLU A 154 -19.26 -8.80 1.11
N ASN A 155 -18.33 -8.21 1.88
CA ASN A 155 -18.47 -6.84 2.38
C ASN A 155 -17.75 -5.78 1.54
N ARG A 156 -16.96 -6.19 0.55
CA ARG A 156 -16.06 -5.31 -0.23
C ARG A 156 -16.77 -4.09 -0.81
N TYR A 157 -17.94 -4.28 -1.40
CA TYR A 157 -18.72 -3.18 -2.01
C TYR A 157 -19.23 -2.17 -0.97
N GLU A 158 -19.71 -2.66 0.18
CA GLU A 158 -20.14 -1.81 1.29
C GLU A 158 -18.97 -0.98 1.83
N LYS A 159 -17.82 -1.64 2.04
CA LYS A 159 -16.62 -0.98 2.55
C LYS A 159 -16.01 0.01 1.55
N GLU A 160 -16.08 -0.26 0.25
CA GLU A 160 -15.70 0.69 -0.80
C GLU A 160 -16.50 2.00 -0.65
N LYS A 161 -17.82 1.92 -0.59
CA LYS A 161 -18.70 3.10 -0.40
C LYS A 161 -18.42 3.83 0.92
N TYR A 162 -18.20 3.09 1.99
CA TYR A 162 -17.88 3.67 3.28
C TYR A 162 -16.59 4.49 3.23
N ILE A 163 -15.51 3.92 2.68
CA ILE A 163 -14.21 4.60 2.56
C ILE A 163 -14.33 5.84 1.65
N GLU A 164 -15.03 5.73 0.53
CA GLU A 164 -15.25 6.85 -0.39
C GLU A 164 -15.98 8.01 0.27
N THR A 165 -17.05 7.71 1.01
CA THR A 165 -17.81 8.71 1.76
C THR A 165 -16.93 9.40 2.79
N LEU A 166 -16.19 8.62 3.57
CA LEU A 166 -15.29 9.13 4.60
C LEU A 166 -14.21 10.05 4.01
N LEU A 167 -13.56 9.64 2.93
CA LEU A 167 -12.54 10.46 2.26
C LEU A 167 -13.12 11.75 1.69
N SER A 168 -14.33 11.68 1.10
CA SER A 168 -15.03 12.87 0.58
C SER A 168 -15.35 13.88 1.70
N GLU A 169 -15.75 13.41 2.87
CA GLU A 169 -16.04 14.27 4.02
C GLU A 169 -14.78 14.93 4.58
N ILE A 170 -13.70 14.16 4.74
CA ILE A 170 -12.43 14.66 5.29
C ILE A 170 -11.80 15.68 4.32
N THR A 171 -11.81 15.42 3.03
CA THR A 171 -11.21 16.32 2.03
C THR A 171 -12.00 17.63 1.88
N LYS A 172 -13.33 17.61 2.02
CA LYS A 172 -14.15 18.84 1.99
C LYS A 172 -13.92 19.74 3.19
N ASN A 173 -13.63 19.17 4.36
CA ASN A 173 -13.40 19.91 5.59
C ASN A 173 -12.00 20.55 5.68
N ASN A 174 -11.10 20.21 4.75
CA ASN A 174 -9.73 20.75 4.67
C ASN A 174 -9.61 21.91 3.68
N HIS A 175 -10.71 22.35 3.07
CA HIS A 175 -10.84 23.54 2.23
C HIS A 175 -11.71 24.60 2.92
#